data_b7a7be036b6a773d66b2db34b7a86864
#
_entry.id   b7a7be036b6a773d66b2db34b7a86864
#
_cell.length_a   1.000
_cell.length_b   1.000
_cell.length_c   1.000
_cell.angle_alpha   90.00
_cell.angle_beta   90.00
_cell.angle_gamma   90.00
#
_symmetry.space_group_name_H-M   'P 1'
#
loop_
_entity.id
_entity.type
_entity.pdbx_description
1 polymer ?
#
loop_
_entity_poly.entity_id
_entity_poly.type
_entity_poly.pdbx_seq_one_letter_code
_entity_poly.pdbx_strand_id
1 'polypeptide(L)'
;MKIALIGATGFVGSALLDELLARGHEVRALQRDATKLAPRPGLTVRSVDVLTADDLAAELAGQDAVISAFNAGWTNPNLHDDFLRGSERIADAARAAGVRLLVVGGAGSLYVAPGQQLVDAPGFPAEWKSGALAAREVLTRLRADTTPLDWTFISPAIHLEPGARTGRYRLGTESPVVDAEGHSRISAADLAAAIVAEVEAPQFRRARFTAAY
;
A
#
# COMPACT_ATOMS: atom_id res chain seq x y z
N MET A 1 -5.41 17.71 2.65
CA MET A 1 -5.31 16.78 3.78
C MET A 1 -3.85 16.64 4.17
N LYS A 2 -3.60 16.19 5.41
CA LYS A 2 -2.27 15.84 5.93
C LYS A 2 -2.10 14.32 5.87
N ILE A 3 -1.16 13.82 5.09
CA ILE A 3 -0.99 12.40 4.82
C ILE A 3 0.39 11.94 5.26
N ALA A 4 0.47 10.92 6.12
CA ALA A 4 1.71 10.20 6.34
C ALA A 4 1.90 9.17 5.22
N LEU A 5 3.05 9.18 4.57
CA LEU A 5 3.41 8.21 3.53
C LEU A 5 4.65 7.43 3.96
N ILE A 6 4.49 6.13 4.15
CA ILE A 6 5.58 5.20 4.46
C ILE A 6 6.02 4.54 3.16
N GLY A 7 7.34 4.54 2.90
CA GLY A 7 7.89 3.92 1.69
C GLY A 7 7.88 4.81 0.45
N ALA A 8 7.91 6.14 0.60
CA ALA A 8 7.80 7.14 -0.46
C ALA A 8 8.87 7.04 -1.58
N THR A 9 9.98 6.33 -1.36
CA THR A 9 11.04 6.12 -2.37
C THR A 9 10.89 4.81 -3.15
N GLY A 10 9.91 3.98 -2.79
CA GLY A 10 9.61 2.73 -3.50
C GLY A 10 8.86 2.96 -4.81
N PHE A 11 8.69 1.90 -5.60
CA PHE A 11 8.05 1.96 -6.92
C PHE A 11 6.62 2.55 -6.87
N VAL A 12 5.78 2.04 -5.98
CA VAL A 12 4.43 2.59 -5.78
C VAL A 12 4.47 3.86 -4.94
N GLY A 13 5.35 3.90 -3.93
CA GLY A 13 5.44 5.04 -3.00
C GLY A 13 5.85 6.34 -3.68
N SER A 14 6.73 6.30 -4.68
CA SER A 14 7.11 7.50 -5.44
C SER A 14 5.94 8.05 -6.28
N ALA A 15 5.18 7.16 -6.92
CA ALA A 15 3.97 7.56 -7.64
C ALA A 15 2.90 8.13 -6.72
N LEU A 16 2.73 7.56 -5.51
CA LEU A 16 1.84 8.10 -4.48
C LEU A 16 2.28 9.49 -4.02
N LEU A 17 3.58 9.69 -3.76
CA LEU A 17 4.11 11.00 -3.39
C LEU A 17 3.80 12.05 -4.45
N ASP A 18 4.04 11.71 -5.71
CA ASP A 18 3.78 12.62 -6.83
C ASP A 18 2.30 12.97 -6.95
N GLU A 19 1.40 11.98 -6.89
CA GLU A 19 -0.05 12.21 -6.98
C GLU A 19 -0.59 13.00 -5.79
N LEU A 20 -0.15 12.70 -4.55
CA LEU A 20 -0.55 13.45 -3.35
C LEU A 20 -0.15 14.92 -3.42
N LEU A 21 1.09 15.21 -3.79
CA LEU A 21 1.58 16.58 -3.91
C LEU A 21 0.91 17.31 -5.08
N ALA A 22 0.67 16.63 -6.21
CA ALA A 22 -0.04 17.21 -7.37
C ALA A 22 -1.48 17.58 -7.03
N ARG A 23 -2.13 16.88 -6.10
CA ARG A 23 -3.48 17.21 -5.59
C ARG A 23 -3.48 18.21 -4.43
N GLY A 24 -2.31 18.75 -4.04
CA GLY A 24 -2.19 19.77 -3.01
C GLY A 24 -2.29 19.25 -1.57
N HIS A 25 -2.02 17.97 -1.34
CA HIS A 25 -1.93 17.43 0.01
C HIS A 25 -0.60 17.80 0.67
N GLU A 26 -0.61 17.93 2.00
CA GLU A 26 0.60 18.00 2.81
C GLU A 26 1.06 16.57 3.13
N VAL A 27 2.27 16.22 2.71
CA VAL A 27 2.81 14.87 2.87
C VAL A 27 3.93 14.84 3.89
N ARG A 28 3.79 13.99 4.92
CA ARG A 28 4.87 13.60 5.81
C ARG A 28 5.40 12.24 5.37
N ALA A 29 6.54 12.22 4.66
CA ALA A 29 7.18 10.98 4.24
C ALA A 29 8.05 10.41 5.37
N LEU A 30 7.76 9.17 5.79
CA LEU A 30 8.56 8.43 6.75
C LEU A 30 9.51 7.50 5.98
N GLN A 31 10.81 7.76 6.08
CA GLN A 31 11.87 7.07 5.33
C GLN A 31 13.03 6.74 6.23
N ARG A 32 13.68 5.59 6.04
CA ARG A 32 14.92 5.24 6.76
C ARG A 32 16.06 6.22 6.47
N ASP A 33 16.13 6.67 5.23
CA ASP A 33 17.13 7.64 4.76
C ASP A 33 16.42 8.85 4.15
N ALA A 34 16.33 9.91 4.93
CA ALA A 34 15.65 11.15 4.52
C ALA A 34 16.33 11.86 3.33
N THR A 35 17.62 11.57 3.08
CA THR A 35 18.37 12.22 1.98
C THR A 35 17.95 11.76 0.59
N LYS A 36 17.19 10.64 0.51
CA LYS A 36 16.71 10.10 -0.77
C LYS A 36 15.54 10.87 -1.37
N LEU A 37 14.96 11.81 -0.64
CA LEU A 37 13.89 12.66 -1.13
C LEU A 37 14.35 14.11 -1.18
N ALA A 38 14.34 14.68 -2.38
CA ALA A 38 14.62 16.10 -2.56
C ALA A 38 13.50 16.94 -1.92
N PRO A 39 13.81 18.13 -1.39
CA PRO A 39 12.82 19.08 -0.90
C PRO A 39 11.79 19.44 -1.98
N ARG A 40 10.51 19.41 -1.62
CA ARG A 40 9.38 19.77 -2.49
C ARG A 40 8.35 20.56 -1.68
N PRO A 41 7.63 21.53 -2.28
CA PRO A 41 6.50 22.18 -1.62
C PRO A 41 5.48 21.14 -1.12
N GLY A 42 5.01 21.29 0.11
CA GLY A 42 4.04 20.36 0.72
C GLY A 42 4.64 19.06 1.25
N LEU A 43 5.95 18.83 1.09
CA LEU A 43 6.63 17.63 1.59
C LEU A 43 7.46 17.91 2.84
N THR A 44 7.22 17.15 3.89
CA THR A 44 8.10 17.03 5.06
C THR A 44 8.66 15.62 5.12
N VAL A 45 9.97 15.47 5.29
CA VAL A 45 10.63 14.16 5.38
C VAL A 45 11.11 13.90 6.80
N ARG A 46 10.82 12.73 7.32
CA ARG A 46 11.26 12.26 8.65
C ARG A 46 12.10 10.99 8.49
N SER A 47 13.24 10.96 9.16
CA SER A 47 14.07 9.75 9.21
C SER A 47 13.50 8.79 10.25
N VAL A 48 12.80 7.75 9.78
CA VAL A 48 12.11 6.76 10.62
C VAL A 48 12.25 5.38 9.99
N ASP A 49 12.71 4.42 10.77
CA ASP A 49 12.62 3.00 10.43
C ASP A 49 11.44 2.38 11.18
N VAL A 50 10.43 1.94 10.46
CA VAL A 50 9.20 1.35 11.05
C VAL A 50 9.48 0.09 11.86
N LEU A 51 10.58 -0.62 11.60
CA LEU A 51 10.95 -1.84 12.31
C LEU A 51 11.58 -1.57 13.68
N THR A 52 12.17 -0.38 13.89
CA THR A 52 12.94 -0.05 15.09
C THR A 52 12.52 1.22 15.81
N ALA A 53 11.66 2.05 15.21
CA ALA A 53 11.19 3.28 15.83
C ALA A 53 10.55 3.03 17.21
N ASP A 54 10.94 3.81 18.21
CA ASP A 54 10.42 3.66 19.58
C ASP A 54 8.95 4.10 19.70
N ASP A 55 8.58 5.19 19.01
CA ASP A 55 7.23 5.75 19.02
C ASP A 55 6.76 6.10 17.59
N LEU A 56 6.33 5.09 16.86
CA LEU A 56 5.78 5.30 15.51
C LEU A 56 4.42 6.02 15.55
N ALA A 57 3.66 5.90 16.62
CA ALA A 57 2.36 6.56 16.75
C ALA A 57 2.51 8.09 16.82
N ALA A 58 3.53 8.60 17.49
CA ALA A 58 3.83 10.04 17.52
C ALA A 58 4.13 10.59 16.12
N GLU A 59 4.79 9.81 15.26
CA GLU A 59 5.06 10.22 13.88
C GLU A 59 3.79 10.26 13.01
N LEU A 60 2.75 9.52 13.38
CA LEU A 60 1.46 9.50 12.69
C LEU A 60 0.45 10.49 13.26
N ALA A 61 0.69 11.01 14.45
CA ALA A 61 -0.24 11.92 15.13
C ALA A 61 -0.50 13.19 14.31
N GLY A 62 -1.78 13.62 14.28
CA GLY A 62 -2.23 14.81 13.57
C GLY A 62 -2.28 14.66 12.04
N GLN A 63 -2.15 13.45 11.51
CA GLN A 63 -2.41 13.16 10.12
C GLN A 63 -3.89 12.79 9.92
N ASP A 64 -4.44 13.07 8.73
CA ASP A 64 -5.79 12.67 8.36
C ASP A 64 -5.83 11.19 7.94
N ALA A 65 -4.75 10.69 7.33
CA ALA A 65 -4.59 9.29 6.96
C ALA A 65 -3.11 8.90 6.85
N VAL A 66 -2.87 7.60 6.91
CA VAL A 66 -1.57 6.96 6.66
C VAL A 66 -1.68 6.07 5.44
N ILE A 67 -0.77 6.23 4.48
CA ILE A 67 -0.61 5.31 3.37
C ILE A 67 0.70 4.54 3.58
N SER A 68 0.59 3.23 3.72
CA SER A 68 1.73 2.34 3.84
C SER A 68 2.02 1.66 2.50
N ALA A 69 3.07 2.11 1.81
CA ALA A 69 3.73 1.40 0.73
C ALA A 69 5.02 0.74 1.25
N PHE A 70 5.00 0.30 2.51
CA PHE A 70 6.12 -0.36 3.16
C PHE A 70 6.47 -1.68 2.46
N ASN A 71 7.75 -1.90 2.24
CA ASN A 71 8.31 -3.18 1.84
C ASN A 71 9.62 -3.41 2.58
N ALA A 72 9.82 -4.62 3.12
CA ALA A 72 11.02 -4.96 3.88
C ALA A 72 12.27 -5.13 2.98
N GLY A 73 12.11 -5.09 1.65
CA GLY A 73 13.18 -5.22 0.65
C GLY A 73 13.17 -6.58 -0.04
N TRP A 74 13.11 -6.58 -1.36
CA TRP A 74 13.03 -7.80 -2.17
C TRP A 74 14.27 -8.71 -2.06
N THR A 75 15.41 -8.15 -1.68
CA THR A 75 16.65 -8.90 -1.44
C THR A 75 16.86 -9.27 0.04
N ASN A 76 15.92 -8.94 0.91
CA ASN A 76 15.99 -9.27 2.34
C ASN A 76 15.70 -10.76 2.54
N PRO A 77 16.61 -11.55 3.10
CA PRO A 77 16.37 -12.98 3.36
C PRO A 77 15.22 -13.22 4.34
N ASN A 78 14.92 -12.23 5.20
CA ASN A 78 13.82 -12.26 6.17
C ASN A 78 12.59 -11.45 5.70
N LEU A 79 12.43 -11.27 4.37
CA LEU A 79 11.38 -10.44 3.79
C LEU A 79 10.00 -10.72 4.39
N HIS A 80 9.61 -11.99 4.50
CA HIS A 80 8.29 -12.38 5.01
C HIS A 80 8.05 -11.85 6.43
N ASP A 81 8.93 -12.19 7.35
CA ASP A 81 8.76 -11.87 8.78
C ASP A 81 8.92 -10.37 9.06
N ASP A 82 9.86 -9.72 8.39
CA ASP A 82 10.05 -8.27 8.52
C ASP A 82 8.89 -7.49 7.91
N PHE A 83 8.29 -7.98 6.82
CA PHE A 83 7.10 -7.36 6.24
C PHE A 83 5.90 -7.46 7.18
N LEU A 84 5.68 -8.64 7.78
CA LEU A 84 4.61 -8.84 8.77
C LEU A 84 4.82 -7.96 9.99
N ARG A 85 6.02 -7.99 10.57
CA ARG A 85 6.35 -7.18 11.76
C ARG A 85 6.21 -5.69 11.50
N GLY A 86 6.71 -5.19 10.36
CA GLY A 86 6.58 -3.78 10.02
C GLY A 86 5.14 -3.37 9.77
N SER A 87 4.36 -4.20 9.08
CA SER A 87 2.93 -3.94 8.83
C SER A 87 2.11 -3.93 10.12
N GLU A 88 2.40 -4.83 11.06
CA GLU A 88 1.76 -4.88 12.39
C GLU A 88 2.07 -3.61 13.19
N ARG A 89 3.35 -3.22 13.28
CA ARG A 89 3.76 -1.98 13.95
C ARG A 89 3.09 -0.74 13.36
N ILE A 90 2.95 -0.68 12.02
CA ILE A 90 2.23 0.42 11.35
C ILE A 90 0.75 0.41 11.71
N ALA A 91 0.10 -0.74 11.73
CA ALA A 91 -1.31 -0.87 12.11
C ALA A 91 -1.54 -0.47 13.58
N ASP A 92 -0.67 -0.91 14.49
CA ASP A 92 -0.72 -0.55 15.90
C ASP A 92 -0.52 0.96 16.11
N ALA A 93 0.45 1.55 15.42
CA ALA A 93 0.71 2.98 15.46
C ALA A 93 -0.47 3.80 14.92
N ALA A 94 -1.05 3.38 13.80
CA ALA A 94 -2.23 4.04 13.22
C ALA A 94 -3.43 3.96 14.17
N ARG A 95 -3.63 2.81 14.82
CA ARG A 95 -4.67 2.61 15.84
C ARG A 95 -4.45 3.52 17.05
N ALA A 96 -3.23 3.57 17.58
CA ALA A 96 -2.89 4.40 18.73
C ALA A 96 -3.02 5.89 18.43
N ALA A 97 -2.68 6.31 17.22
CA ALA A 97 -2.84 7.70 16.77
C ALA A 97 -4.28 8.04 16.34
N GLY A 98 -5.19 7.06 16.25
CA GLY A 98 -6.57 7.27 15.81
C GLY A 98 -6.70 7.70 14.35
N VAL A 99 -5.77 7.27 13.48
CA VAL A 99 -5.73 7.67 12.06
C VAL A 99 -6.08 6.50 11.15
N ARG A 100 -6.73 6.82 10.02
CA ARG A 100 -7.06 5.83 9.00
C ARG A 100 -5.81 5.27 8.33
N LEU A 101 -5.78 3.96 8.07
CA LEU A 101 -4.66 3.26 7.45
C LEU A 101 -5.03 2.69 6.07
N LEU A 102 -4.28 3.05 5.05
CA LEU A 102 -4.32 2.40 3.75
C LEU A 102 -3.04 1.60 3.54
N VAL A 103 -3.19 0.29 3.27
CA VAL A 103 -2.05 -0.63 3.08
C VAL A 103 -1.95 -1.03 1.62
N VAL A 104 -0.85 -0.69 0.99
CA VAL A 104 -0.51 -1.22 -0.33
C VAL A 104 0.04 -2.63 -0.15
N GLY A 105 -0.75 -3.60 -0.55
CA GLY A 105 -0.40 -5.02 -0.49
C GLY A 105 0.09 -5.57 -1.82
N GLY A 106 -0.35 -6.79 -2.16
CA GLY A 106 0.01 -7.48 -3.39
C GLY A 106 -1.20 -8.12 -4.08
N ALA A 107 -1.06 -8.43 -5.37
CA ALA A 107 -2.07 -9.14 -6.16
C ALA A 107 -2.22 -10.61 -5.74
N GLY A 108 -1.23 -11.18 -5.06
CA GLY A 108 -1.16 -12.61 -4.74
C GLY A 108 -2.38 -13.18 -3.99
N SER A 109 -3.09 -12.34 -3.23
CA SER A 109 -4.30 -12.74 -2.49
C SER A 109 -5.60 -12.56 -3.27
N LEU A 110 -5.57 -12.08 -4.52
CA LEU A 110 -6.75 -12.02 -5.39
C LEU A 110 -7.17 -13.42 -5.83
N TYR A 111 -8.48 -13.65 -5.87
CA TYR A 111 -9.04 -14.94 -6.30
C TYR A 111 -9.11 -15.02 -7.83
N VAL A 112 -8.37 -15.95 -8.40
CA VAL A 112 -8.33 -16.23 -9.86
C VAL A 112 -9.27 -17.36 -10.27
N ALA A 113 -9.75 -18.15 -9.30
CA ALA A 113 -10.80 -19.15 -9.45
C ALA A 113 -11.51 -19.34 -8.08
N PRO A 114 -12.67 -20.01 -8.01
CA PRO A 114 -13.33 -20.31 -6.76
C PRO A 114 -12.40 -21.01 -5.75
N GLY A 115 -12.13 -20.34 -4.61
CA GLY A 115 -11.26 -20.83 -3.56
C GLY A 115 -9.75 -20.81 -3.87
N GLN A 116 -9.32 -20.36 -5.07
CA GLN A 116 -7.92 -20.32 -5.47
C GLN A 116 -7.42 -18.88 -5.56
N GLN A 117 -6.44 -18.56 -4.75
CA GLN A 117 -5.74 -17.27 -4.84
C GLN A 117 -4.57 -17.32 -5.81
N LEU A 118 -4.21 -16.19 -6.40
CA LEU A 118 -3.16 -16.07 -7.42
C LEU A 118 -1.81 -16.64 -6.92
N VAL A 119 -1.44 -16.42 -5.66
CA VAL A 119 -0.18 -16.91 -5.08
C VAL A 119 -0.11 -18.44 -4.98
N ASP A 120 -1.26 -19.11 -4.98
CA ASP A 120 -1.37 -20.57 -4.90
C ASP A 120 -1.55 -21.20 -6.30
N ALA A 121 -1.66 -20.38 -7.36
CA ALA A 121 -1.79 -20.87 -8.72
C ALA A 121 -0.48 -21.47 -9.24
N PRO A 122 -0.55 -22.51 -10.10
CA PRO A 122 0.62 -23.05 -10.77
C PRO A 122 1.35 -21.94 -11.57
N GLY A 123 2.68 -21.90 -11.45
CA GLY A 123 3.50 -20.92 -12.18
C GLY A 123 3.61 -19.55 -11.50
N PHE A 124 3.11 -19.37 -10.29
CA PHE A 124 3.39 -18.14 -9.55
C PHE A 124 4.92 -17.99 -9.32
N PRO A 125 5.54 -16.83 -9.70
CA PRO A 125 6.99 -16.69 -9.64
C PRO A 125 7.55 -16.87 -8.23
N ALA A 126 8.55 -17.75 -8.11
CA ALA A 126 9.12 -18.12 -6.80
C ALA A 126 9.77 -16.92 -6.08
N GLU A 127 10.39 -16.02 -6.84
CA GLU A 127 11.05 -14.81 -6.32
C GLU A 127 10.09 -13.84 -5.64
N TRP A 128 8.81 -13.85 -6.00
CA TRP A 128 7.80 -12.97 -5.40
C TRP A 128 6.96 -13.65 -4.33
N LYS A 129 7.09 -14.99 -4.21
CA LYS A 129 6.18 -15.79 -3.39
C LYS A 129 6.24 -15.41 -1.91
N SER A 130 7.43 -15.20 -1.37
CA SER A 130 7.61 -14.81 0.05
C SER A 130 6.89 -13.49 0.38
N GLY A 131 7.08 -12.46 -0.43
CA GLY A 131 6.40 -11.16 -0.24
C GLY A 131 4.89 -11.24 -0.48
N ALA A 132 4.45 -12.04 -1.46
CA ALA A 132 3.03 -12.22 -1.76
C ALA A 132 2.29 -12.96 -0.62
N LEU A 133 2.93 -13.97 -0.01
CA LEU A 133 2.40 -14.67 1.16
C LEU A 133 2.32 -13.75 2.37
N ALA A 134 3.35 -12.95 2.62
CA ALA A 134 3.34 -11.96 3.70
C ALA A 134 2.22 -10.93 3.52
N ALA A 135 2.05 -10.38 2.31
CA ALA A 135 0.98 -9.44 2.02
C ALA A 135 -0.43 -10.05 2.19
N ARG A 136 -0.59 -11.33 1.79
CA ARG A 136 -1.83 -12.09 2.05
C ARG A 136 -2.12 -12.23 3.54
N GLU A 137 -1.11 -12.53 4.33
CA GLU A 137 -1.27 -12.67 5.77
C GLU A 137 -1.62 -11.34 6.45
N VAL A 138 -1.02 -10.23 6.03
CA VAL A 138 -1.41 -8.88 6.50
C VAL A 138 -2.91 -8.63 6.25
N LEU A 139 -3.42 -8.94 5.06
CA LEU A 139 -4.84 -8.81 4.77
C LEU A 139 -5.70 -9.72 5.68
N THR A 140 -5.25 -10.95 5.93
CA THR A 140 -5.95 -11.90 6.81
C THR A 140 -6.01 -11.34 8.23
N ARG A 141 -4.92 -10.79 8.75
CA ARG A 141 -4.87 -10.16 10.09
C ARG A 141 -5.75 -8.92 10.19
N LEU A 142 -5.75 -8.05 9.17
CA LEU A 142 -6.63 -6.88 9.12
C LEU A 142 -8.11 -7.27 9.10
N ARG A 143 -8.48 -8.33 8.39
CA ARG A 143 -9.86 -8.85 8.38
C ARG A 143 -10.30 -9.43 9.71
N ALA A 144 -9.38 -10.05 10.43
CA ALA A 144 -9.62 -10.61 11.76
C ALA A 144 -9.58 -9.53 12.87
N ASP A 145 -9.11 -8.33 12.58
CA ASP A 145 -9.00 -7.25 13.55
C ASP A 145 -10.37 -6.75 13.98
N THR A 146 -10.68 -6.90 15.27
CA THR A 146 -11.92 -6.44 15.91
C THR A 146 -11.81 -5.05 16.52
N THR A 147 -10.64 -4.42 16.45
CA THR A 147 -10.42 -3.06 16.96
C THR A 147 -11.10 -2.00 16.08
N PRO A 148 -11.21 -0.75 16.53
CA PRO A 148 -11.83 0.31 15.76
C PRO A 148 -10.95 0.86 14.62
N LEU A 149 -9.81 0.22 14.28
CA LEU A 149 -8.95 0.67 13.19
C LEU A 149 -9.73 0.74 11.88
N ASP A 150 -9.79 1.92 11.29
CA ASP A 150 -10.34 2.14 9.93
C ASP A 150 -9.22 1.85 8.92
N TRP A 151 -9.33 0.72 8.23
CA TRP A 151 -8.31 0.30 7.28
C TRP A 151 -8.88 0.08 5.89
N THR A 152 -8.03 0.23 4.88
CA THR A 152 -8.27 -0.20 3.50
C THR A 152 -7.04 -0.94 3.00
N PHE A 153 -7.22 -2.09 2.36
CA PHE A 153 -6.13 -2.85 1.76
C PHE A 153 -6.20 -2.76 0.23
N ILE A 154 -5.09 -2.44 -0.41
CA ILE A 154 -5.03 -2.29 -1.85
C ILE A 154 -4.25 -3.45 -2.44
N SER A 155 -4.93 -4.28 -3.25
CA SER A 155 -4.29 -5.27 -4.11
C SER A 155 -4.09 -4.64 -5.50
N PRO A 156 -2.87 -4.41 -5.97
CA PRO A 156 -2.66 -3.89 -7.32
C PRO A 156 -3.15 -4.91 -8.37
N ALA A 157 -3.22 -4.50 -9.63
CA ALA A 157 -3.37 -5.44 -10.75
C ALA A 157 -2.24 -6.48 -10.76
N ILE A 158 -2.45 -7.61 -11.44
CA ILE A 158 -1.44 -8.67 -11.56
C ILE A 158 -0.15 -8.12 -12.18
N HIS A 159 -0.27 -7.30 -13.21
CA HIS A 159 0.84 -6.60 -13.83
C HIS A 159 0.79 -5.12 -13.44
N LEU A 160 1.67 -4.75 -12.52
CA LEU A 160 1.88 -3.38 -12.11
C LEU A 160 3.16 -2.85 -12.78
N GLU A 161 3.02 -1.82 -13.60
CA GLU A 161 4.05 -1.37 -14.53
C GLU A 161 4.37 0.12 -14.34
N PRO A 162 5.57 0.58 -14.76
CA PRO A 162 5.78 2.00 -14.99
C PRO A 162 4.83 2.49 -16.09
N GLY A 163 4.34 3.72 -16.00
CA GLY A 163 3.47 4.25 -17.04
C GLY A 163 2.87 5.61 -16.66
N ALA A 164 2.30 6.28 -17.67
CA ALA A 164 1.66 7.57 -17.48
C ALA A 164 0.36 7.45 -16.67
N ARG A 165 -0.01 8.53 -16.00
CA ARG A 165 -1.32 8.70 -15.39
C ARG A 165 -2.36 8.96 -16.46
N THR A 166 -3.25 8.00 -16.68
CA THR A 166 -4.36 8.14 -17.63
C THR A 166 -5.65 8.60 -16.95
N GLY A 167 -5.81 8.31 -15.67
CA GLY A 167 -7.02 8.53 -14.89
C GLY A 167 -8.18 7.62 -15.31
N ARG A 168 -7.93 6.59 -16.10
CA ARG A 168 -8.93 5.66 -16.61
C ARG A 168 -8.63 4.25 -16.12
N TYR A 169 -9.34 3.81 -15.11
CA TYR A 169 -9.24 2.46 -14.53
C TYR A 169 -10.59 2.03 -13.98
N ARG A 170 -10.76 0.75 -13.79
CA ARG A 170 -11.92 0.15 -13.14
C ARG A 170 -11.52 -0.35 -11.76
N LEU A 171 -12.46 -0.28 -10.81
CA LEU A 171 -12.28 -0.81 -9.47
C LEU A 171 -12.93 -2.19 -9.36
N GLY A 172 -12.32 -3.03 -8.55
CA GLY A 172 -12.82 -4.35 -8.16
C GLY A 172 -12.51 -4.61 -6.69
N THR A 173 -12.84 -5.81 -6.21
CA THR A 173 -12.63 -6.18 -4.80
C THR A 173 -11.79 -7.45 -4.67
N GLU A 174 -12.42 -8.62 -4.76
CA GLU A 174 -11.79 -9.90 -4.41
C GLU A 174 -11.07 -10.60 -5.56
N SER A 175 -11.43 -10.27 -6.81
CA SER A 175 -10.84 -10.86 -8.01
C SER A 175 -10.14 -9.81 -8.86
N PRO A 176 -9.13 -10.19 -9.66
CA PRO A 176 -8.50 -9.26 -10.59
C PRO A 176 -9.53 -8.61 -11.52
N VAL A 177 -9.41 -7.31 -11.73
CA VAL A 177 -10.07 -6.65 -12.86
C VAL A 177 -9.26 -6.98 -14.11
N VAL A 178 -9.93 -7.41 -15.19
CA VAL A 178 -9.27 -7.81 -16.43
C VAL A 178 -9.86 -7.06 -17.62
N ASP A 179 -9.04 -6.82 -18.65
CA ASP A 179 -9.50 -6.29 -19.93
C ASP A 179 -10.22 -7.37 -20.77
N ALA A 180 -10.59 -7.04 -22.00
CA ALA A 180 -11.31 -7.96 -22.90
C ALA A 180 -10.46 -9.18 -23.30
N GLU A 181 -9.15 -9.05 -23.24
CA GLU A 181 -8.16 -10.11 -23.52
C GLU A 181 -7.81 -10.93 -22.27
N GLY A 182 -8.37 -10.60 -21.12
CA GLY A 182 -8.13 -11.29 -19.85
C GLY A 182 -6.88 -10.83 -19.09
N HIS A 183 -6.26 -9.72 -19.47
CA HIS A 183 -5.09 -9.17 -18.78
C HIS A 183 -5.49 -8.23 -17.66
N SER A 184 -4.84 -8.39 -16.50
CA SER A 184 -4.95 -7.48 -15.35
C SER A 184 -3.69 -6.65 -15.26
N ARG A 185 -3.77 -5.36 -15.62
CA ARG A 185 -2.62 -4.45 -15.64
C ARG A 185 -3.01 -3.03 -15.25
N ILE A 186 -2.07 -2.32 -14.63
CA ILE A 186 -2.22 -0.90 -14.28
C ILE A 186 -0.85 -0.24 -14.20
N SER A 187 -0.77 1.05 -14.53
CA SER A 187 0.43 1.83 -14.23
C SER A 187 0.52 2.18 -12.75
N ALA A 188 1.74 2.35 -12.24
CA ALA A 188 1.95 2.83 -10.87
C ALA A 188 1.28 4.19 -10.63
N ALA A 189 1.25 5.05 -11.66
CA ALA A 189 0.63 6.37 -11.59
C ALA A 189 -0.90 6.29 -11.48
N ASP A 190 -1.56 5.38 -12.21
CA ASP A 190 -3.01 5.19 -12.10
C ASP A 190 -3.39 4.44 -10.82
N LEU A 191 -2.57 3.51 -10.36
CA LEU A 191 -2.76 2.90 -9.04
C LEU A 191 -2.68 3.96 -7.93
N ALA A 192 -1.70 4.85 -7.99
CA ALA A 192 -1.58 5.96 -7.06
C ALA A 192 -2.80 6.87 -7.11
N ALA A 193 -3.31 7.20 -8.31
CA ALA A 193 -4.52 7.97 -8.48
C ALA A 193 -5.76 7.30 -7.83
N ALA A 194 -5.88 5.98 -7.96
CA ALA A 194 -6.96 5.21 -7.33
C ALA A 194 -6.85 5.22 -5.80
N ILE A 195 -5.64 5.07 -5.25
CA ILE A 195 -5.39 5.09 -3.81
C ILE A 195 -5.68 6.48 -3.23
N VAL A 196 -5.21 7.54 -3.88
CA VAL A 196 -5.46 8.91 -3.40
C VAL A 196 -6.94 9.26 -3.48
N ALA A 197 -7.66 8.83 -4.52
CA ALA A 197 -9.11 8.99 -4.61
C ALA A 197 -9.83 8.28 -3.44
N GLU A 198 -9.39 7.09 -3.03
CA GLU A 198 -9.92 6.37 -1.88
C GLU A 198 -9.61 7.07 -0.54
N VAL A 199 -8.47 7.77 -0.44
CA VAL A 199 -8.17 8.62 0.73
C VAL A 199 -9.14 9.78 0.83
N GLU A 200 -9.37 10.47 -0.31
CA GLU A 200 -10.21 11.68 -0.39
C GLU A 200 -11.71 11.36 -0.21
N ALA A 201 -12.16 10.25 -0.79
CA ALA A 201 -13.56 9.81 -0.77
C ALA A 201 -13.67 8.31 -0.45
N PRO A 202 -13.62 7.93 0.82
CA PRO A 202 -13.59 6.54 1.26
C PRO A 202 -14.79 5.71 0.82
N GLN A 203 -14.54 4.65 0.05
CA GLN A 203 -15.55 3.69 -0.40
C GLN A 203 -15.31 2.28 0.17
N PHE A 204 -14.04 1.98 0.53
CA PHE A 204 -13.62 0.62 0.93
C PHE A 204 -13.10 0.59 2.38
N ARG A 205 -13.95 1.03 3.32
CA ARG A 205 -13.60 0.97 4.75
C ARG A 205 -13.65 -0.48 5.26
N ARG A 206 -12.60 -0.89 5.97
CA ARG A 206 -12.39 -2.25 6.50
C ARG A 206 -12.55 -3.30 5.40
N ALA A 207 -12.08 -2.97 4.21
CA ALA A 207 -12.23 -3.79 3.01
C ALA A 207 -10.98 -3.73 2.13
N ARG A 208 -10.93 -4.65 1.17
CA ARG A 208 -9.96 -4.62 0.08
C ARG A 208 -10.59 -4.03 -1.17
N PHE A 209 -9.78 -3.32 -1.95
CA PHE A 209 -10.09 -3.07 -3.36
C PHE A 209 -8.88 -3.38 -4.26
N THR A 210 -9.14 -3.49 -5.54
CA THR A 210 -8.15 -3.57 -6.61
C THR A 210 -8.53 -2.60 -7.73
N ALA A 211 -7.54 -2.23 -8.56
CA ALA A 211 -7.75 -1.37 -9.71
C ALA A 211 -6.96 -1.89 -10.91
N ALA A 212 -7.56 -1.89 -12.10
CA ALA A 212 -6.90 -2.21 -13.37
C ALA A 212 -7.63 -1.55 -14.56
N TYR A 213 -7.02 -1.62 -15.73
CA TYR A 213 -7.61 -1.15 -16.99
C TYR A 213 -8.72 -2.04 -17.50
#